data_3bda6bfeaac82e1dd9e48607dc14d64c
#
_entry.id   3bda6bfeaac82e1dd9e48607dc14d64c
#
_cell.length_a   1.000
_cell.length_b   1.000
_cell.length_c   1.000
_cell.angle_alpha   90.00
_cell.angle_beta   90.00
_cell.angle_gamma   90.00
#
_symmetry.space_group_name_H-M   'P 1'
#
loop_
_entity.id
_entity.type
_entity.pdbx_description
1 polymer ?
#
loop_
_entity_poly.entity_id
_entity_poly.type
_entity_poly.pdbx_seq_one_letter_code
_entity_poly.pdbx_strand_id
1 'polypeptide(L)'
;MAKAKFDRTKPHINVGTIGHVDHGKTTLTAAITMVMARKGQAAKMNYADIDKAPEEKARGITINTAHVEYQTEKRHYAHVDCPGHADYVKNMITGAAQMDGAILVVAATDGPMPQTREHILLARQVGVPYIVVFMNKIDQVDDPELLELVEMDIRDLLNQYDFPGDDTPIIKGSALKALEIASSDKSDAEVLASPEVKPILDLMDAIDEYIPTPKREDDKPFLLPVEDVFTISGRGTVATGRVERGVAHVGDAVEIVGLSDSISSTVITGLEMFRKTLDEAQAGDNVGALLRGVDRKGIERGQVLAKPGSVHPHTEFKGQVYVLKKEEGGRHTAFFNNYRPQFYFRTTDVTGTIKLPEGVEMVMPGDNVEMDVQLITHIAIEEGLRFAIREGGRTVGSGVVTKIIK
;
A
#
# COMPACT_ATOMS: atom_id res chain seq x y z
N MET A 1 -6.11 3.61 32.14
CA MET A 1 -6.35 4.98 31.60
C MET A 1 -7.21 4.85 30.36
N ALA A 2 -8.20 5.72 30.16
CA ALA A 2 -8.97 5.77 28.92
C ALA A 2 -8.02 6.17 27.77
N LYS A 3 -8.16 5.51 26.62
CA LYS A 3 -7.41 5.91 25.41
C LYS A 3 -7.86 7.30 24.95
N ALA A 4 -6.94 8.07 24.36
CA ALA A 4 -7.29 9.35 23.75
C ALA A 4 -8.22 9.09 22.55
N LYS A 5 -9.12 10.05 22.28
CA LYS A 5 -9.96 10.04 21.10
C LYS A 5 -9.18 10.61 19.91
N PHE A 6 -9.38 10.05 18.73
CA PHE A 6 -8.80 10.59 17.49
C PHE A 6 -9.48 11.91 17.13
N ASP A 7 -8.71 12.91 16.75
CA ASP A 7 -9.21 14.23 16.35
C ASP A 7 -9.14 14.36 14.81
N ARG A 8 -10.31 14.61 14.19
CA ARG A 8 -10.49 14.77 12.73
C ARG A 8 -10.45 16.22 12.29
N THR A 9 -9.56 17.03 12.84
CA THR A 9 -9.47 18.47 12.47
C THR A 9 -8.81 18.71 11.12
N LYS A 10 -8.06 17.74 10.59
CA LYS A 10 -7.33 17.83 9.32
C LYS A 10 -7.76 16.73 8.36
N PRO A 11 -7.73 16.97 7.02
CA PRO A 11 -7.92 15.92 6.03
C PRO A 11 -6.91 14.78 6.23
N HIS A 12 -7.39 13.54 6.13
CA HIS A 12 -6.58 12.33 6.27
C HIS A 12 -6.12 11.79 4.92
N ILE A 13 -4.82 11.57 4.77
CA ILE A 13 -4.16 11.10 3.55
C ILE A 13 -3.30 9.87 3.89
N ASN A 14 -3.39 8.84 3.06
CA ASN A 14 -2.52 7.67 3.15
C ASN A 14 -1.39 7.81 2.15
N VAL A 15 -0.16 7.84 2.63
CA VAL A 15 1.05 7.79 1.79
C VAL A 15 1.88 6.58 2.16
N GLY A 16 2.86 6.22 1.35
CA GLY A 16 3.77 5.17 1.74
C GLY A 16 5.02 5.14 0.89
N THR A 17 6.08 4.52 1.43
CA THR A 17 7.36 4.37 0.76
C THR A 17 7.39 3.10 -0.08
N ILE A 18 7.78 3.23 -1.35
CA ILE A 18 8.03 2.14 -2.29
C ILE A 18 9.42 2.30 -2.92
N GLY A 19 9.95 1.24 -3.50
CA GLY A 19 11.27 1.25 -4.16
C GLY A 19 12.10 0.03 -3.80
N HIS A 20 13.30 -0.05 -4.36
CA HIS A 20 14.20 -1.19 -4.24
C HIS A 20 14.64 -1.46 -2.78
N VAL A 21 15.05 -2.70 -2.49
CA VAL A 21 15.74 -3.03 -1.22
C VAL A 21 17.00 -2.16 -1.07
N ASP A 22 17.36 -1.81 0.15
CA ASP A 22 18.53 -0.98 0.49
C ASP A 22 18.56 0.45 -0.07
N HIS A 23 17.51 0.93 -0.76
CA HIS A 23 17.41 2.33 -1.17
C HIS A 23 17.06 3.29 -0.03
N GLY A 24 16.77 2.77 1.18
CA GLY A 24 16.60 3.56 2.41
C GLY A 24 15.17 4.00 2.70
N LYS A 25 14.16 3.21 2.29
CA LYS A 25 12.72 3.47 2.56
C LYS A 25 12.43 3.64 4.04
N THR A 26 12.76 2.65 4.86
CA THR A 26 12.54 2.67 6.32
C THR A 26 13.35 3.77 7.00
N THR A 27 14.57 4.05 6.50
CA THR A 27 15.38 5.17 6.98
C THR A 27 14.70 6.51 6.69
N LEU A 28 14.11 6.68 5.50
CA LEU A 28 13.34 7.88 5.14
C LEU A 28 12.08 8.00 6.01
N THR A 29 11.34 6.92 6.22
CA THR A 29 10.16 6.89 7.10
C THR A 29 10.53 7.31 8.53
N ALA A 30 11.66 6.82 9.06
CA ALA A 30 12.18 7.22 10.36
C ALA A 30 12.60 8.70 10.38
N ALA A 31 13.28 9.18 9.32
CA ALA A 31 13.70 10.59 9.22
C ALA A 31 12.48 11.52 9.19
N ILE A 32 11.45 11.23 8.38
CA ILE A 32 10.20 12.00 8.33
C ILE A 32 9.57 12.06 9.74
N THR A 33 9.37 10.90 10.37
CA THR A 33 8.71 10.81 11.66
C THR A 33 9.47 11.61 12.73
N MET A 34 10.81 11.51 12.73
CA MET A 34 11.64 12.21 13.70
C MET A 34 11.66 13.73 13.47
N VAL A 35 11.77 14.17 12.21
CA VAL A 35 11.73 15.62 11.86
C VAL A 35 10.36 16.20 12.21
N MET A 36 9.27 15.49 11.89
CA MET A 36 7.92 15.94 12.26
C MET A 36 7.70 15.95 13.78
N ALA A 37 8.34 15.03 14.52
CA ALA A 37 8.32 15.07 15.99
C ALA A 37 9.05 16.31 16.55
N ARG A 38 10.15 16.78 15.91
CA ARG A 38 10.82 18.03 16.27
C ARG A 38 9.94 19.27 16.02
N LYS A 39 9.02 19.18 15.05
CA LYS A 39 7.98 20.22 14.83
C LYS A 39 6.79 20.10 15.79
N GLY A 40 6.73 19.08 16.66
CA GLY A 40 5.57 18.80 17.49
C GLY A 40 4.38 18.17 16.73
N GLN A 41 4.63 17.65 15.53
CA GLN A 41 3.62 17.13 14.58
C GLN A 41 3.63 15.61 14.43
N ALA A 42 4.41 14.90 15.23
CA ALA A 42 4.44 13.44 15.33
C ALA A 42 4.87 13.00 16.73
N ALA A 43 4.59 11.74 17.09
CA ALA A 43 5.26 11.09 18.20
C ALA A 43 6.70 10.70 17.80
N LYS A 44 7.66 10.85 18.73
CA LYS A 44 9.03 10.39 18.47
C LYS A 44 9.05 8.88 18.23
N MET A 45 9.60 8.45 17.10
CA MET A 45 9.72 7.05 16.73
C MET A 45 11.10 6.81 16.11
N ASN A 46 11.83 5.82 16.62
CA ASN A 46 13.14 5.46 16.11
C ASN A 46 13.02 4.40 15.00
N TYR A 47 14.06 4.21 14.21
CA TYR A 47 14.14 3.16 13.19
C TYR A 47 13.74 1.77 13.73
N ALA A 48 14.25 1.38 14.91
CA ALA A 48 13.95 0.11 15.54
C ALA A 48 12.49 -0.06 16.00
N ASP A 49 11.72 1.03 16.02
CA ASP A 49 10.29 1.03 16.35
C ASP A 49 9.41 0.82 15.11
N ILE A 50 9.97 0.99 13.90
CA ILE A 50 9.32 0.72 12.62
C ILE A 50 9.48 -0.77 12.28
N ASP A 51 10.70 -1.26 12.11
CA ASP A 51 11.00 -2.68 11.89
C ASP A 51 11.08 -3.41 13.24
N LYS A 52 9.95 -3.96 13.69
CA LYS A 52 9.80 -4.53 15.06
C LYS A 52 10.05 -6.02 15.12
N ALA A 53 9.78 -6.76 14.04
CA ALA A 53 9.88 -8.21 14.04
C ALA A 53 11.34 -8.67 14.25
N PRO A 54 11.58 -9.72 15.05
CA PRO A 54 12.94 -10.25 15.25
C PRO A 54 13.64 -10.62 13.94
N GLU A 55 12.89 -11.12 12.96
CA GLU A 55 13.42 -11.48 11.64
C GLU A 55 13.82 -10.25 10.82
N GLU A 56 13.07 -9.15 10.88
CA GLU A 56 13.39 -7.88 10.25
C GLU A 56 14.70 -7.32 10.80
N LYS A 57 14.84 -7.32 12.13
CA LYS A 57 16.06 -6.87 12.80
C LYS A 57 17.26 -7.74 12.48
N ALA A 58 17.08 -9.07 12.39
CA ALA A 58 18.16 -10.01 12.11
C ALA A 58 18.65 -9.89 10.66
N ARG A 59 17.77 -9.59 9.71
CA ARG A 59 18.09 -9.51 8.28
C ARG A 59 18.37 -8.09 7.80
N GLY A 60 17.99 -7.06 8.58
CA GLY A 60 18.09 -5.64 8.21
C GLY A 60 17.18 -5.24 7.05
N ILE A 61 16.08 -5.96 6.84
CA ILE A 61 15.11 -5.70 5.77
C ILE A 61 13.68 -5.68 6.32
N THR A 62 12.84 -4.82 5.79
CA THR A 62 11.40 -4.79 6.08
C THR A 62 10.71 -5.97 5.43
N ILE A 63 9.96 -6.75 6.20
CA ILE A 63 9.19 -7.92 5.76
C ILE A 63 7.71 -7.59 5.70
N ASN A 64 7.17 -7.00 6.79
CA ASN A 64 5.78 -6.62 6.90
C ASN A 64 5.62 -5.11 6.71
N THR A 65 4.44 -4.68 6.27
CA THR A 65 4.12 -3.26 6.23
C THR A 65 4.07 -2.69 7.65
N ALA A 66 4.72 -1.56 7.86
CA ALA A 66 4.63 -0.81 9.10
C ALA A 66 3.82 0.47 8.89
N HIS A 67 2.98 0.82 9.86
CA HIS A 67 2.16 2.03 9.81
C HIS A 67 2.64 3.02 10.87
N VAL A 68 2.92 4.25 10.44
CA VAL A 68 3.26 5.37 11.32
C VAL A 68 2.35 6.56 11.04
N GLU A 69 2.16 7.42 12.03
CA GLU A 69 1.35 8.65 11.85
C GLU A 69 2.21 9.90 12.07
N TYR A 70 1.94 10.91 11.27
CA TYR A 70 2.42 12.28 11.46
C TYR A 70 1.47 13.27 10.81
N GLN A 71 1.72 14.54 11.01
CA GLN A 71 0.89 15.60 10.41
C GLN A 71 1.75 16.76 9.93
N THR A 72 1.21 17.52 8.99
CA THR A 72 1.68 18.87 8.62
C THR A 72 0.69 19.91 9.16
N GLU A 73 0.90 21.17 8.86
CA GLU A 73 -0.11 22.20 9.17
C GLU A 73 -1.42 21.95 8.43
N LYS A 74 -1.34 21.35 7.22
CA LYS A 74 -2.47 21.18 6.30
C LYS A 74 -3.20 19.85 6.50
N ARG A 75 -2.48 18.75 6.86
CA ARG A 75 -2.99 17.36 6.73
C ARG A 75 -2.50 16.45 7.84
N HIS A 76 -3.28 15.39 8.08
CA HIS A 76 -2.89 14.21 8.86
C HIS A 76 -2.53 13.07 7.92
N TYR A 77 -1.39 12.41 8.16
CA TYR A 77 -0.88 11.31 7.34
C TYR A 77 -0.83 10.00 8.10
N ALA A 78 -1.38 8.95 7.46
CA ALA A 78 -0.97 7.58 7.72
C ALA A 78 0.10 7.21 6.70
N HIS A 79 1.26 6.76 7.16
CA HIS A 79 2.37 6.38 6.30
C HIS A 79 2.61 4.86 6.41
N VAL A 80 2.59 4.20 5.26
CA VAL A 80 2.82 2.76 5.13
C VAL A 80 4.24 2.53 4.63
N ASP A 81 5.11 1.99 5.47
CA ASP A 81 6.44 1.57 5.04
C ASP A 81 6.36 0.18 4.41
N CYS A 82 6.66 0.08 3.12
CA CYS A 82 6.55 -1.16 2.34
C CYS A 82 7.86 -1.90 2.24
N PRO A 83 7.85 -3.26 2.27
CA PRO A 83 9.04 -4.06 2.00
C PRO A 83 9.56 -3.80 0.58
N GLY A 84 10.90 -3.86 0.42
CA GLY A 84 11.57 -3.67 -0.87
C GLY A 84 11.99 -4.96 -1.56
N HIS A 85 12.04 -6.07 -0.82
CA HIS A 85 12.55 -7.34 -1.32
C HIS A 85 11.50 -8.10 -2.14
N ALA A 86 11.92 -8.73 -3.24
CA ALA A 86 11.04 -9.46 -4.16
C ALA A 86 10.20 -10.57 -3.48
N ASP A 87 10.72 -11.23 -2.45
CA ASP A 87 9.99 -12.27 -1.71
C ASP A 87 8.76 -11.73 -0.96
N TYR A 88 8.71 -10.43 -0.68
CA TYR A 88 7.64 -9.79 0.11
C TYR A 88 6.72 -8.90 -0.73
N VAL A 89 6.73 -9.05 -2.04
CA VAL A 89 5.88 -8.28 -2.97
C VAL A 89 4.39 -8.36 -2.61
N LYS A 90 3.92 -9.48 -2.06
CA LYS A 90 2.55 -9.61 -1.57
C LYS A 90 2.20 -8.55 -0.50
N ASN A 91 3.11 -8.32 0.44
CA ASN A 91 2.93 -7.30 1.47
C ASN A 91 3.07 -5.88 0.88
N MET A 92 3.95 -5.70 -0.10
CA MET A 92 4.05 -4.44 -0.85
C MET A 92 2.76 -4.11 -1.60
N ILE A 93 2.16 -5.08 -2.31
CA ILE A 93 0.88 -4.89 -3.01
C ILE A 93 -0.22 -4.49 -2.03
N THR A 94 -0.32 -5.19 -0.89
CA THR A 94 -1.29 -4.87 0.16
C THR A 94 -1.10 -3.47 0.72
N GLY A 95 0.15 -3.07 0.98
CA GLY A 95 0.46 -1.72 1.45
C GLY A 95 0.16 -0.65 0.39
N ALA A 96 0.57 -0.88 -0.86
CA ALA A 96 0.35 0.06 -1.95
C ALA A 96 -1.15 0.29 -2.24
N ALA A 97 -1.97 -0.75 -2.13
CA ALA A 97 -3.42 -0.62 -2.33
C ALA A 97 -4.11 0.33 -1.33
N GLN A 98 -3.44 0.66 -0.23
CA GLN A 98 -3.94 1.59 0.78
C GLN A 98 -3.58 3.05 0.49
N MET A 99 -2.64 3.33 -0.42
CA MET A 99 -2.06 4.65 -0.62
C MET A 99 -2.92 5.55 -1.49
N ASP A 100 -3.04 6.80 -1.08
CA ASP A 100 -3.57 7.91 -1.89
C ASP A 100 -2.46 8.54 -2.74
N GLY A 101 -1.21 8.30 -2.36
CA GLY A 101 0.00 8.63 -3.10
C GLY A 101 1.21 7.89 -2.56
N ALA A 102 2.20 7.62 -3.39
CA ALA A 102 3.42 6.93 -3.02
C ALA A 102 4.65 7.85 -3.03
N ILE A 103 5.59 7.57 -2.13
CA ILE A 103 6.94 8.14 -2.13
C ILE A 103 7.87 7.09 -2.72
N LEU A 104 8.31 7.29 -3.94
CA LEU A 104 9.30 6.43 -4.58
C LEU A 104 10.70 6.80 -4.10
N VAL A 105 11.36 5.85 -3.44
CA VAL A 105 12.72 6.05 -2.93
C VAL A 105 13.72 5.39 -3.86
N VAL A 106 14.62 6.18 -4.44
CA VAL A 106 15.68 5.72 -5.34
C VAL A 106 17.03 6.19 -4.80
N ALA A 107 17.98 5.28 -4.60
CA ALA A 107 19.33 5.66 -4.23
C ALA A 107 20.05 6.28 -5.44
N ALA A 108 20.63 7.47 -5.27
CA ALA A 108 21.38 8.16 -6.32
C ALA A 108 22.61 7.38 -6.80
N THR A 109 23.17 6.51 -5.94
CA THR A 109 24.30 5.63 -6.25
C THR A 109 23.97 4.53 -7.24
N ASP A 110 22.72 4.05 -7.24
CA ASP A 110 22.32 2.84 -7.98
C ASP A 110 21.33 3.14 -9.10
N GLY A 111 20.62 4.28 -9.03
CA GLY A 111 19.54 4.60 -9.95
C GLY A 111 18.34 3.65 -9.83
N PRO A 112 17.43 3.64 -10.82
CA PRO A 112 16.29 2.73 -10.86
C PRO A 112 16.72 1.27 -11.03
N MET A 113 16.44 0.44 -10.03
CA MET A 113 16.76 -0.98 -9.95
C MET A 113 15.54 -1.87 -10.32
N PRO A 114 15.67 -3.20 -10.49
CA PRO A 114 14.56 -4.06 -10.92
C PRO A 114 13.31 -3.96 -10.05
N GLN A 115 13.42 -3.95 -8.71
CA GLN A 115 12.26 -3.78 -7.85
C GLN A 115 11.68 -2.36 -7.90
N THR A 116 12.46 -1.34 -8.25
CA THR A 116 11.92 0.02 -8.50
C THR A 116 10.89 -0.03 -9.62
N ARG A 117 11.22 -0.69 -10.74
CA ARG A 117 10.32 -0.89 -11.89
C ARG A 117 9.08 -1.69 -11.49
N GLU A 118 9.26 -2.80 -10.80
CA GLU A 118 8.16 -3.65 -10.33
C GLU A 118 7.23 -2.88 -9.38
N HIS A 119 7.76 -2.08 -8.45
CA HIS A 119 6.97 -1.31 -7.50
C HIS A 119 6.16 -0.20 -8.17
N ILE A 120 6.71 0.51 -9.17
CA ILE A 120 5.95 1.52 -9.95
C ILE A 120 4.81 0.83 -10.72
N LEU A 121 5.10 -0.28 -11.39
CA LEU A 121 4.11 -1.07 -12.10
C LEU A 121 2.98 -1.52 -11.18
N LEU A 122 3.32 -2.11 -10.03
CA LEU A 122 2.35 -2.58 -9.05
C LEU A 122 1.53 -1.44 -8.44
N ALA A 123 2.16 -0.31 -8.11
CA ALA A 123 1.46 0.89 -7.64
C ALA A 123 0.42 1.35 -8.66
N ARG A 124 0.79 1.38 -9.96
CA ARG A 124 -0.16 1.69 -11.05
C ARG A 124 -1.32 0.72 -11.11
N GLN A 125 -1.04 -0.58 -10.98
CA GLN A 125 -2.06 -1.64 -11.06
C GLN A 125 -3.05 -1.62 -9.91
N VAL A 126 -2.58 -1.39 -8.67
CA VAL A 126 -3.47 -1.27 -7.52
C VAL A 126 -4.16 0.09 -7.42
N GLY A 127 -3.85 1.01 -8.34
CA GLY A 127 -4.56 2.27 -8.49
C GLY A 127 -3.99 3.42 -7.65
N VAL A 128 -2.73 3.38 -7.25
CA VAL A 128 -2.05 4.55 -6.65
C VAL A 128 -2.03 5.68 -7.70
N PRO A 129 -2.66 6.83 -7.41
CA PRO A 129 -2.85 7.84 -8.45
C PRO A 129 -1.67 8.80 -8.60
N TYR A 130 -0.85 8.97 -7.56
CA TYR A 130 0.25 9.95 -7.52
C TYR A 130 1.53 9.35 -6.96
N ILE A 131 2.67 9.76 -7.53
CA ILE A 131 4.01 9.42 -7.02
C ILE A 131 4.79 10.73 -6.81
N VAL A 132 5.46 10.85 -5.68
CA VAL A 132 6.51 11.84 -5.41
C VAL A 132 7.81 11.08 -5.22
N VAL A 133 8.93 11.60 -5.71
CA VAL A 133 10.21 10.91 -5.66
C VAL A 133 11.13 11.51 -4.60
N PHE A 134 11.77 10.66 -3.82
CA PHE A 134 12.90 11.02 -2.98
C PHE A 134 14.17 10.33 -3.50
N MET A 135 15.04 11.10 -4.16
CA MET A 135 16.37 10.65 -4.59
C MET A 135 17.30 10.67 -3.38
N ASN A 136 17.52 9.49 -2.80
CA ASN A 136 18.23 9.28 -1.54
C ASN A 136 19.73 9.08 -1.74
N LYS A 137 20.51 9.16 -0.67
CA LYS A 137 21.96 8.91 -0.61
C LYS A 137 22.79 9.87 -1.50
N ILE A 138 22.34 11.09 -1.72
CA ILE A 138 23.10 12.07 -2.52
C ILE A 138 24.45 12.44 -1.88
N ASP A 139 24.58 12.22 -0.57
CA ASP A 139 25.82 12.39 0.19
C ASP A 139 26.94 11.41 -0.20
N GLN A 140 26.63 10.40 -0.99
CA GLN A 140 27.56 9.39 -1.51
C GLN A 140 27.93 9.62 -2.99
N VAL A 141 27.43 10.68 -3.62
CA VAL A 141 27.66 11.01 -5.03
C VAL A 141 28.28 12.39 -5.13
N ASP A 142 29.52 12.43 -5.57
CA ASP A 142 30.28 13.69 -5.72
C ASP A 142 30.07 14.37 -7.09
N ASP A 143 29.57 13.60 -8.07
CA ASP A 143 29.38 14.07 -9.44
C ASP A 143 27.93 14.56 -9.67
N PRO A 144 27.73 15.89 -9.90
CA PRO A 144 26.42 16.44 -10.19
C PRO A 144 25.78 15.89 -11.49
N GLU A 145 26.60 15.55 -12.50
CA GLU A 145 26.08 15.02 -13.78
C GLU A 145 25.44 13.65 -13.57
N LEU A 146 25.97 12.84 -12.65
CA LEU A 146 25.37 11.56 -12.30
C LEU A 146 23.98 11.73 -11.65
N LEU A 147 23.82 12.75 -10.82
CA LEU A 147 22.51 13.06 -10.21
C LEU A 147 21.47 13.46 -11.26
N GLU A 148 21.89 14.20 -12.30
CA GLU A 148 21.01 14.59 -13.39
C GLU A 148 20.62 13.39 -14.25
N LEU A 149 21.56 12.48 -14.55
CA LEU A 149 21.29 11.24 -15.28
C LEU A 149 20.29 10.34 -14.53
N VAL A 150 20.50 10.14 -13.23
CA VAL A 150 19.58 9.35 -12.41
C VAL A 150 18.20 9.99 -12.38
N GLU A 151 18.09 11.32 -12.31
CA GLU A 151 16.82 12.02 -12.37
C GLU A 151 16.11 11.78 -13.72
N MET A 152 16.83 11.84 -14.84
CA MET A 152 16.28 11.56 -16.17
C MET A 152 15.77 10.12 -16.26
N ASP A 153 16.56 9.14 -15.79
CA ASP A 153 16.16 7.73 -15.78
C ASP A 153 14.88 7.49 -14.95
N ILE A 154 14.73 8.20 -13.83
CA ILE A 154 13.51 8.11 -13.01
C ILE A 154 12.31 8.71 -13.75
N ARG A 155 12.45 9.88 -14.40
CA ARG A 155 11.37 10.51 -15.16
C ARG A 155 10.92 9.65 -16.34
N ASP A 156 11.87 9.11 -17.11
CA ASP A 156 11.60 8.20 -18.22
C ASP A 156 10.87 6.95 -17.75
N LEU A 157 11.30 6.40 -16.61
CA LEU A 157 10.66 5.22 -16.02
C LEU A 157 9.23 5.50 -15.56
N LEU A 158 8.96 6.65 -14.96
CA LEU A 158 7.61 7.06 -14.57
C LEU A 158 6.71 7.23 -15.79
N ASN A 159 7.21 7.90 -16.84
CA ASN A 159 6.48 8.07 -18.11
C ASN A 159 6.16 6.72 -18.77
N GLN A 160 7.07 5.74 -18.69
CA GLN A 160 6.86 4.38 -19.22
C GLN A 160 5.67 3.66 -18.56
N TYR A 161 5.38 3.98 -17.29
CA TYR A 161 4.28 3.38 -16.52
C TYR A 161 3.06 4.31 -16.35
N ASP A 162 2.89 5.27 -17.25
CA ASP A 162 1.77 6.21 -17.29
C ASP A 162 1.64 7.12 -16.06
N PHE A 163 2.74 7.41 -15.36
CA PHE A 163 2.83 8.51 -14.42
C PHE A 163 3.43 9.75 -15.12
N PRO A 164 3.03 10.97 -14.74
CA PRO A 164 3.55 12.18 -15.38
C PRO A 164 4.98 12.48 -14.90
N GLY A 165 5.97 11.74 -15.44
CA GLY A 165 7.37 11.80 -14.99
C GLY A 165 7.97 13.20 -15.06
N ASP A 166 7.61 14.00 -16.07
CA ASP A 166 8.14 15.35 -16.24
C ASP A 166 7.63 16.33 -15.17
N ASP A 167 6.36 16.13 -14.72
CA ASP A 167 5.72 16.98 -13.70
C ASP A 167 5.89 16.43 -12.28
N THR A 168 6.38 15.21 -12.13
CA THR A 168 6.55 14.56 -10.82
C THR A 168 7.64 15.27 -9.99
N PRO A 169 7.34 15.71 -8.75
CA PRO A 169 8.34 16.28 -7.87
C PRO A 169 9.43 15.26 -7.52
N ILE A 170 10.69 15.65 -7.70
CA ILE A 170 11.87 14.86 -7.30
C ILE A 170 12.68 15.67 -6.31
N ILE A 171 12.71 15.20 -5.07
CA ILE A 171 13.48 15.81 -3.98
C ILE A 171 14.77 15.03 -3.79
N LYS A 172 15.90 15.75 -3.77
CA LYS A 172 17.25 15.17 -3.60
C LYS A 172 17.70 15.36 -2.15
N GLY A 173 18.12 14.27 -1.48
CA GLY A 173 18.52 14.34 -0.08
C GLY A 173 19.23 13.10 0.44
N SER A 174 19.60 13.15 1.71
CA SER A 174 20.11 12.00 2.47
C SER A 174 19.22 11.75 3.69
N ALA A 175 18.42 10.69 3.62
CA ALA A 175 17.55 10.30 4.73
C ALA A 175 18.35 9.97 5.99
N LEU A 176 19.54 9.35 5.84
CA LEU A 176 20.41 9.01 6.95
C LEU A 176 20.94 10.26 7.66
N LYS A 177 21.46 11.23 6.91
CA LYS A 177 21.97 12.48 7.48
C LYS A 177 20.86 13.28 8.17
N ALA A 178 19.68 13.35 7.55
CA ALA A 178 18.53 13.98 8.18
C ALA A 178 18.12 13.29 9.49
N LEU A 179 18.11 11.95 9.52
CA LEU A 179 17.80 11.17 10.72
C LEU A 179 18.86 11.38 11.82
N GLU A 180 20.15 11.36 11.49
CA GLU A 180 21.24 11.61 12.43
C GLU A 180 21.09 12.99 13.10
N ILE A 181 20.85 14.04 12.31
CA ILE A 181 20.63 15.40 12.84
C ILE A 181 19.33 15.48 13.66
N ALA A 182 18.23 14.92 13.17
CA ALA A 182 16.96 14.94 13.89
C ALA A 182 17.00 14.15 15.21
N SER A 183 17.90 13.17 15.32
CA SER A 183 18.10 12.35 16.53
C SER A 183 19.15 12.94 17.48
N SER A 184 19.85 14.03 17.09
CA SER A 184 20.91 14.64 17.91
C SER A 184 20.33 15.41 19.11
N ASP A 185 21.20 15.79 20.06
CA ASP A 185 20.84 16.59 21.24
C ASP A 185 20.68 18.09 20.94
N LYS A 186 20.74 18.52 19.66
CA LYS A 186 20.49 19.90 19.25
C LYS A 186 19.07 20.34 19.56
N SER A 187 18.87 21.62 19.75
CA SER A 187 17.52 22.19 19.91
C SER A 187 16.67 21.98 18.65
N ASP A 188 15.35 21.96 18.81
CA ASP A 188 14.44 21.79 17.69
C ASP A 188 14.64 22.88 16.61
N ALA A 189 14.91 24.11 17.00
CA ALA A 189 15.20 25.22 16.08
C ALA A 189 16.48 24.98 15.26
N GLU A 190 17.56 24.48 15.89
CA GLU A 190 18.82 24.16 15.19
C GLU A 190 18.64 22.96 14.25
N VAL A 191 17.89 21.95 14.67
CA VAL A 191 17.58 20.78 13.83
C VAL A 191 16.78 21.19 12.60
N LEU A 192 15.70 21.95 12.77
CA LEU A 192 14.83 22.37 11.67
C LEU A 192 15.48 23.37 10.71
N ALA A 193 16.50 24.10 11.16
CA ALA A 193 17.28 25.00 10.32
C ALA A 193 18.46 24.32 9.60
N SER A 194 18.71 23.03 9.87
CA SER A 194 19.85 22.30 9.29
C SER A 194 19.64 22.00 7.81
N PRO A 195 20.68 22.18 6.97
CA PRO A 195 20.62 21.86 5.55
C PRO A 195 20.29 20.37 5.28
N GLU A 196 20.71 19.46 6.16
CA GLU A 196 20.48 18.03 6.03
C GLU A 196 19.00 17.65 6.26
N VAL A 197 18.27 18.43 7.04
CA VAL A 197 16.86 18.25 7.35
C VAL A 197 15.95 18.90 6.30
N LYS A 198 16.45 19.95 5.63
CA LYS A 198 15.67 20.68 4.63
C LYS A 198 15.02 19.77 3.56
N PRO A 199 15.70 18.78 2.96
CA PRO A 199 15.06 17.88 1.98
C PRO A 199 13.86 17.11 2.53
N ILE A 200 13.81 16.79 3.82
CA ILE A 200 12.65 16.14 4.45
C ILE A 200 11.46 17.11 4.53
N LEU A 201 11.73 18.38 4.86
CA LEU A 201 10.69 19.41 4.88
C LEU A 201 10.18 19.71 3.47
N ASP A 202 11.08 19.83 2.49
CA ASP A 202 10.75 20.03 1.07
C ASP A 202 9.92 18.84 0.53
N LEU A 203 10.22 17.60 0.95
CA LEU A 203 9.43 16.42 0.59
C LEU A 203 8.01 16.52 1.16
N MET A 204 7.85 16.93 2.41
CA MET A 204 6.54 17.08 3.03
C MET A 204 5.71 18.19 2.37
N ASP A 205 6.35 19.30 1.99
CA ASP A 205 5.71 20.38 1.24
C ASP A 205 5.28 19.87 -0.16
N ALA A 206 6.15 19.14 -0.86
CA ALA A 206 5.84 18.56 -2.16
C ALA A 206 4.64 17.57 -2.08
N ILE A 207 4.58 16.73 -1.05
CA ILE A 207 3.45 15.81 -0.82
C ILE A 207 2.16 16.59 -0.54
N ASP A 208 2.23 17.64 0.29
CA ASP A 208 1.09 18.50 0.61
C ASP A 208 0.52 19.23 -0.62
N GLU A 209 1.38 19.57 -1.60
CA GLU A 209 0.99 20.31 -2.79
C GLU A 209 0.59 19.43 -3.96
N TYR A 210 1.36 18.37 -4.21
CA TYR A 210 1.21 17.53 -5.40
C TYR A 210 0.13 16.45 -5.26
N ILE A 211 -0.05 15.87 -4.06
CA ILE A 211 -1.08 14.86 -3.84
C ILE A 211 -2.37 15.56 -3.40
N PRO A 212 -3.46 15.56 -4.21
CA PRO A 212 -4.71 16.21 -3.83
C PRO A 212 -5.39 15.47 -2.67
N THR A 213 -6.26 16.15 -1.95
CA THR A 213 -7.13 15.49 -0.97
C THR A 213 -8.07 14.54 -1.69
N PRO A 214 -8.03 13.23 -1.40
CA PRO A 214 -8.82 12.25 -2.14
C PRO A 214 -10.31 12.41 -1.84
N LYS A 215 -11.14 12.19 -2.86
CA LYS A 215 -12.59 12.05 -2.65
C LYS A 215 -12.86 10.70 -2.00
N ARG A 216 -13.54 10.71 -0.87
CA ARG A 216 -13.93 9.49 -0.16
C ARG A 216 -15.34 9.07 -0.59
N GLU A 217 -15.53 7.75 -0.69
CA GLU A 217 -16.81 7.14 -1.06
C GLU A 217 -17.61 6.77 0.20
N ASP A 218 -17.86 7.76 1.06
CA ASP A 218 -18.52 7.56 2.36
C ASP A 218 -20.02 7.22 2.23
N ASP A 219 -20.63 7.54 1.10
CA ASP A 219 -22.04 7.27 0.77
C ASP A 219 -22.31 5.82 0.32
N LYS A 220 -21.25 5.05 0.00
CA LYS A 220 -21.37 3.64 -0.36
C LYS A 220 -21.51 2.73 0.86
N PRO A 221 -21.98 1.47 0.69
CA PRO A 221 -21.96 0.47 1.75
C PRO A 221 -20.55 0.24 2.29
N PHE A 222 -20.41 0.19 3.61
CA PHE A 222 -19.12 -0.03 4.28
C PHE A 222 -18.42 -1.28 3.78
N LEU A 223 -17.12 -1.17 3.54
CA LEU A 223 -16.21 -2.24 3.15
C LEU A 223 -14.81 -2.00 3.71
N LEU A 224 -14.29 -3.00 4.42
CA LEU A 224 -12.92 -3.00 4.95
C LEU A 224 -12.24 -4.33 4.60
N PRO A 225 -11.29 -4.35 3.66
CA PRO A 225 -10.43 -5.50 3.42
C PRO A 225 -9.55 -5.81 4.64
N VAL A 226 -9.55 -7.07 5.09
CA VAL A 226 -8.78 -7.49 6.26
C VAL A 226 -7.32 -7.72 5.88
N GLU A 227 -6.42 -7.01 6.53
CA GLU A 227 -4.97 -7.10 6.32
C GLU A 227 -4.28 -7.96 7.36
N ASP A 228 -4.66 -7.78 8.61
CA ASP A 228 -4.13 -8.57 9.71
C ASP A 228 -5.19 -8.75 10.80
N VAL A 229 -4.97 -9.77 11.65
CA VAL A 229 -5.91 -10.14 12.71
C VAL A 229 -5.15 -10.40 14.00
N PHE A 230 -5.53 -9.70 15.05
CA PHE A 230 -4.95 -9.83 16.38
C PHE A 230 -5.97 -10.28 17.41
N THR A 231 -5.50 -10.94 18.44
CA THR A 231 -6.30 -11.20 19.64
C THR A 231 -5.78 -10.34 20.79
N ILE A 232 -6.66 -9.56 21.38
CA ILE A 232 -6.35 -8.78 22.59
C ILE A 232 -6.96 -9.50 23.80
N SER A 233 -6.11 -9.93 24.72
CA SER A 233 -6.55 -10.62 25.93
C SER A 233 -7.62 -9.81 26.68
N GLY A 234 -8.77 -10.43 26.96
CA GLY A 234 -9.91 -9.82 27.63
C GLY A 234 -10.75 -8.85 26.80
N ARG A 235 -10.39 -8.59 25.53
CA ARG A 235 -11.15 -7.69 24.64
C ARG A 235 -11.72 -8.38 23.39
N GLY A 236 -11.06 -9.40 22.86
CA GLY A 236 -11.50 -10.17 21.70
C GLY A 236 -10.59 -10.04 20.48
N THR A 237 -11.14 -10.36 19.31
CA THR A 237 -10.44 -10.34 18.03
C THR A 237 -10.55 -8.97 17.37
N VAL A 238 -9.44 -8.47 16.87
CA VAL A 238 -9.35 -7.21 16.12
C VAL A 238 -8.92 -7.53 14.70
N ALA A 239 -9.72 -7.09 13.73
CA ALA A 239 -9.36 -7.09 12.31
C ALA A 239 -8.85 -5.70 11.93
N THR A 240 -7.70 -5.62 11.27
CA THR A 240 -7.15 -4.36 10.79
C THR A 240 -7.22 -4.25 9.29
N GLY A 241 -7.32 -3.03 8.79
CA GLY A 241 -7.30 -2.71 7.39
C GLY A 241 -7.63 -1.24 7.14
N ARG A 242 -7.50 -0.83 5.88
CA ARG A 242 -8.00 0.46 5.43
C ARG A 242 -9.45 0.33 5.00
N VAL A 243 -10.31 1.22 5.47
CA VAL A 243 -11.69 1.32 4.98
C VAL A 243 -11.67 1.71 3.50
N GLU A 244 -12.12 0.81 2.63
CA GLU A 244 -12.13 1.02 1.18
C GLU A 244 -13.23 2.02 0.78
N ARG A 245 -14.43 1.87 1.38
CA ARG A 245 -15.60 2.72 1.15
C ARG A 245 -16.58 2.66 2.33
N GLY A 246 -17.46 3.63 2.39
CA GLY A 246 -18.54 3.72 3.37
C GLY A 246 -18.08 4.14 4.75
N VAL A 247 -19.04 4.13 5.66
CA VAL A 247 -18.86 4.49 7.08
C VAL A 247 -19.38 3.36 7.95
N ALA A 248 -18.69 3.05 9.05
CA ALA A 248 -19.15 2.14 10.08
C ALA A 248 -19.01 2.77 11.46
N HIS A 249 -19.97 2.51 12.34
CA HIS A 249 -20.00 2.99 13.72
C HIS A 249 -19.78 1.84 14.70
N VAL A 250 -19.35 2.19 15.91
CA VAL A 250 -19.38 1.24 17.02
C VAL A 250 -20.84 0.84 17.29
N GLY A 251 -21.09 -0.48 17.25
CA GLY A 251 -22.43 -1.06 17.37
C GLY A 251 -23.02 -1.58 16.08
N ASP A 252 -22.43 -1.23 14.93
CA ASP A 252 -22.92 -1.69 13.64
C ASP A 252 -22.69 -3.19 13.44
N ALA A 253 -23.68 -3.85 12.83
CA ALA A 253 -23.55 -5.22 12.34
C ALA A 253 -22.75 -5.23 11.04
N VAL A 254 -21.83 -6.18 10.92
CA VAL A 254 -21.02 -6.42 9.71
C VAL A 254 -20.98 -7.90 9.39
N GLU A 255 -20.71 -8.21 8.14
CA GLU A 255 -20.48 -9.57 7.64
C GLU A 255 -18.99 -9.76 7.31
N ILE A 256 -18.51 -10.98 7.62
CA ILE A 256 -17.17 -11.46 7.21
C ILE A 256 -17.38 -12.29 5.95
N VAL A 257 -16.79 -11.83 4.83
CA VAL A 257 -17.02 -12.41 3.49
C VAL A 257 -15.70 -12.78 2.84
N GLY A 258 -15.67 -13.91 2.14
CA GLY A 258 -14.51 -14.38 1.36
C GLY A 258 -13.81 -15.57 2.00
N LEU A 259 -12.95 -16.24 1.23
CA LEU A 259 -12.19 -17.46 1.51
C LEU A 259 -13.07 -18.72 1.76
N SER A 260 -14.38 -18.55 1.80
CA SER A 260 -15.38 -19.61 1.95
C SER A 260 -16.69 -19.16 1.28
N ASP A 261 -17.60 -20.09 1.02
CA ASP A 261 -18.96 -19.81 0.56
C ASP A 261 -19.86 -19.30 1.70
N SER A 262 -19.47 -19.56 2.93
CA SER A 262 -20.21 -19.13 4.11
C SER A 262 -19.92 -17.68 4.50
N ILE A 263 -20.97 -16.96 4.85
CA ILE A 263 -20.90 -15.59 5.39
C ILE A 263 -21.21 -15.68 6.88
N SER A 264 -20.36 -15.07 7.72
CA SER A 264 -20.61 -14.96 9.15
C SER A 264 -20.88 -13.52 9.54
N SER A 265 -21.83 -13.31 10.45
CA SER A 265 -22.21 -11.99 10.94
C SER A 265 -21.61 -11.71 12.31
N THR A 266 -21.20 -10.48 12.53
CA THR A 266 -20.68 -9.99 13.83
C THR A 266 -21.06 -8.54 14.04
N VAL A 267 -20.60 -7.97 15.16
CA VAL A 267 -20.84 -6.55 15.52
C VAL A 267 -19.49 -5.90 15.85
N ILE A 268 -19.27 -4.70 15.34
CA ILE A 268 -18.14 -3.86 15.70
C ILE A 268 -18.38 -3.33 17.13
N THR A 269 -17.53 -3.72 18.08
CA THR A 269 -17.63 -3.28 19.48
C THR A 269 -16.66 -2.16 19.85
N GLY A 270 -15.75 -1.83 18.94
CA GLY A 270 -14.80 -0.74 19.11
C GLY A 270 -14.03 -0.50 17.83
N LEU A 271 -13.64 0.74 17.62
CA LEU A 271 -12.82 1.18 16.48
C LEU A 271 -11.61 1.94 17.03
N GLU A 272 -10.44 1.66 16.50
CA GLU A 272 -9.20 2.32 16.90
C GLU A 272 -8.34 2.64 15.66
N MET A 273 -7.70 3.80 15.67
CA MET A 273 -6.69 4.21 14.70
C MET A 273 -5.49 4.81 15.44
N PHE A 274 -4.28 4.31 15.19
CA PHE A 274 -3.06 4.74 15.87
C PHE A 274 -3.18 4.76 17.41
N ARG A 275 -3.77 3.71 17.99
CA ARG A 275 -4.03 3.54 19.44
C ARG A 275 -5.02 4.57 20.05
N LYS A 276 -5.66 5.40 19.24
CA LYS A 276 -6.74 6.31 19.61
C LYS A 276 -8.09 5.70 19.28
N THR A 277 -9.11 5.98 20.09
CA THR A 277 -10.47 5.47 19.84
C THR A 277 -11.19 6.32 18.81
N LEU A 278 -12.03 5.67 18.01
CA LEU A 278 -12.93 6.29 17.04
C LEU A 278 -14.38 5.94 17.40
N ASP A 279 -15.31 6.88 17.18
CA ASP A 279 -16.75 6.59 17.23
C ASP A 279 -17.23 5.96 15.91
N GLU A 280 -16.60 6.37 14.80
CA GLU A 280 -16.87 5.92 13.45
C GLU A 280 -15.57 5.74 12.65
N ALA A 281 -15.59 4.83 11.68
CA ALA A 281 -14.56 4.64 10.67
C ALA A 281 -15.12 5.08 9.31
N GLN A 282 -14.39 5.92 8.60
CA GLN A 282 -14.76 6.48 7.29
C GLN A 282 -13.84 5.93 6.20
N ALA A 283 -14.26 6.00 4.93
CA ALA A 283 -13.42 5.64 3.79
C ALA A 283 -12.05 6.33 3.86
N GLY A 284 -10.99 5.54 3.73
CA GLY A 284 -9.60 6.00 3.85
C GLY A 284 -8.96 5.81 5.22
N ASP A 285 -9.72 5.56 6.29
CA ASP A 285 -9.16 5.33 7.62
C ASP A 285 -8.45 3.98 7.72
N ASN A 286 -7.28 3.93 8.34
CA ASN A 286 -6.60 2.68 8.71
C ASN A 286 -7.00 2.29 10.12
N VAL A 287 -7.90 1.33 10.25
CA VAL A 287 -8.54 1.02 11.54
C VAL A 287 -8.32 -0.41 12.00
N GLY A 288 -8.34 -0.59 13.31
CA GLY A 288 -8.57 -1.86 13.95
C GLY A 288 -10.03 -1.93 14.44
N ALA A 289 -10.80 -2.84 13.88
CA ALA A 289 -12.18 -3.11 14.25
C ALA A 289 -12.23 -4.27 15.26
N LEU A 290 -12.68 -4.00 16.47
CA LEU A 290 -12.89 -5.01 17.51
C LEU A 290 -14.23 -5.70 17.26
N LEU A 291 -14.21 -7.02 17.12
CA LEU A 291 -15.37 -7.83 16.73
C LEU A 291 -15.92 -8.65 17.89
N ARG A 292 -17.26 -8.75 17.98
CA ARG A 292 -17.96 -9.50 19.03
C ARG A 292 -18.02 -10.98 18.68
N GLY A 293 -17.57 -11.84 19.59
CA GLY A 293 -17.78 -13.30 19.49
C GLY A 293 -17.07 -13.96 18.31
N VAL A 294 -16.08 -13.30 17.72
CA VAL A 294 -15.26 -13.87 16.65
C VAL A 294 -13.95 -14.35 17.25
N ASP A 295 -13.66 -15.64 17.07
CA ASP A 295 -12.36 -16.20 17.43
C ASP A 295 -11.30 -15.83 16.39
N ARG A 296 -10.01 -15.91 16.78
CA ARG A 296 -8.87 -15.67 15.89
C ARG A 296 -8.92 -16.50 14.59
N LYS A 297 -9.52 -17.69 14.65
CA LYS A 297 -9.69 -18.57 13.50
C LYS A 297 -10.95 -18.29 12.68
N GLY A 298 -11.84 -17.45 13.16
CA GLY A 298 -13.11 -17.09 12.50
C GLY A 298 -12.97 -15.94 11.50
N ILE A 299 -11.81 -15.32 11.43
CA ILE A 299 -11.49 -14.26 10.48
C ILE A 299 -10.00 -14.31 10.15
N GLU A 300 -9.66 -14.06 8.89
CA GLU A 300 -8.29 -14.08 8.41
C GLU A 300 -8.04 -13.04 7.31
N ARG A 301 -6.77 -12.74 7.06
CA ARG A 301 -6.34 -11.87 5.97
C ARG A 301 -6.89 -12.35 4.64
N GLY A 302 -7.41 -11.43 3.86
CA GLY A 302 -8.00 -11.71 2.54
C GLY A 302 -9.53 -11.76 2.53
N GLN A 303 -10.15 -11.87 3.70
CA GLN A 303 -11.58 -11.61 3.86
C GLN A 303 -11.86 -10.11 3.91
N VAL A 304 -13.14 -9.75 3.85
CA VAL A 304 -13.59 -8.38 4.04
C VAL A 304 -14.62 -8.30 5.17
N LEU A 305 -14.62 -7.18 5.90
CA LEU A 305 -15.78 -6.78 6.70
C LEU A 305 -16.66 -5.87 5.83
N ALA A 306 -17.90 -6.22 5.67
CA ALA A 306 -18.83 -5.50 4.80
C ALA A 306 -20.15 -5.20 5.51
N LYS A 307 -20.87 -4.17 5.05
CA LYS A 307 -22.26 -3.96 5.45
C LYS A 307 -23.09 -5.19 5.06
N PRO A 308 -23.97 -5.70 5.94
CA PRO A 308 -24.74 -6.90 5.66
C PRO A 308 -25.45 -6.87 4.30
N GLY A 309 -25.26 -7.95 3.52
CA GLY A 309 -25.86 -8.12 2.20
C GLY A 309 -25.28 -7.27 1.07
N SER A 310 -24.17 -6.56 1.31
CA SER A 310 -23.58 -5.65 0.29
C SER A 310 -22.51 -6.29 -0.58
N VAL A 311 -21.91 -7.39 -0.13
CA VAL A 311 -20.84 -8.11 -0.84
C VAL A 311 -21.08 -9.59 -0.71
N HIS A 312 -20.78 -10.35 -1.76
CA HIS A 312 -20.93 -11.80 -1.79
C HIS A 312 -19.61 -12.49 -2.20
N PRO A 313 -19.37 -13.73 -1.73
CA PRO A 313 -18.22 -14.52 -2.15
C PRO A 313 -18.49 -15.16 -3.51
N HIS A 314 -17.49 -15.10 -4.40
CA HIS A 314 -17.59 -15.62 -5.77
C HIS A 314 -16.36 -16.43 -6.16
N THR A 315 -16.55 -17.37 -7.11
CA THR A 315 -15.49 -18.22 -7.65
C THR A 315 -15.28 -18.06 -9.15
N GLU A 316 -16.24 -17.49 -9.88
CA GLU A 316 -16.17 -17.38 -11.33
C GLU A 316 -16.51 -15.95 -11.79
N PHE A 317 -15.66 -15.39 -12.64
CA PHE A 317 -15.86 -14.06 -13.19
C PHE A 317 -15.28 -13.92 -14.61
N LYS A 318 -15.74 -12.91 -15.35
CA LYS A 318 -15.07 -12.41 -16.55
C LYS A 318 -14.18 -11.24 -16.18
N GLY A 319 -12.99 -11.17 -16.77
CA GLY A 319 -12.08 -10.07 -16.58
C GLY A 319 -11.46 -9.60 -17.89
N GLN A 320 -11.38 -8.30 -18.07
CA GLN A 320 -10.56 -7.68 -19.12
C GLN A 320 -9.13 -7.63 -18.61
N VAL A 321 -8.19 -8.28 -19.31
CA VAL A 321 -6.81 -8.47 -18.86
C VAL A 321 -5.83 -7.97 -19.91
N TYR A 322 -4.88 -7.17 -19.46
CA TYR A 322 -3.67 -6.84 -20.19
C TYR A 322 -2.52 -7.75 -19.75
N VAL A 323 -1.88 -8.41 -20.70
CA VAL A 323 -0.74 -9.30 -20.45
C VAL A 323 0.56 -8.53 -20.67
N LEU A 324 1.36 -8.38 -19.60
CA LEU A 324 2.59 -7.59 -19.62
C LEU A 324 3.62 -8.17 -20.58
N LYS A 325 4.27 -7.28 -21.33
CA LYS A 325 5.41 -7.61 -22.20
C LYS A 325 6.65 -7.92 -21.40
N LYS A 326 7.64 -8.54 -22.05
CA LYS A 326 8.96 -8.83 -21.44
C LYS A 326 9.66 -7.56 -20.95
N GLU A 327 9.58 -6.49 -21.73
CA GLU A 327 10.18 -5.18 -21.44
C GLU A 327 9.55 -4.51 -20.21
N GLU A 328 8.28 -4.86 -19.93
CA GLU A 328 7.52 -4.43 -18.75
C GLU A 328 7.76 -5.35 -17.52
N GLY A 329 8.69 -6.29 -17.60
CA GLY A 329 8.95 -7.29 -16.56
C GLY A 329 8.03 -8.51 -16.59
N GLY A 330 7.14 -8.59 -17.56
CA GLY A 330 6.16 -9.66 -17.74
C GLY A 330 6.70 -10.92 -18.41
N ARG A 331 5.82 -11.62 -19.13
CA ARG A 331 6.13 -12.86 -19.83
C ARG A 331 6.85 -12.60 -21.16
N HIS A 332 7.58 -13.61 -21.64
CA HIS A 332 8.17 -13.63 -22.98
C HIS A 332 7.57 -14.74 -23.87
N THR A 333 6.63 -15.53 -23.33
CA THR A 333 5.95 -16.63 -24.04
C THR A 333 4.44 -16.46 -23.90
N ALA A 334 3.71 -16.93 -24.92
CA ALA A 334 2.25 -17.05 -24.86
C ALA A 334 1.80 -17.99 -23.74
N PHE A 335 0.56 -17.85 -23.31
CA PHE A 335 -0.11 -18.88 -22.53
C PHE A 335 -1.38 -19.37 -23.26
N PHE A 336 -1.82 -20.53 -22.88
CA PHE A 336 -2.91 -21.27 -23.52
C PHE A 336 -4.10 -21.44 -22.56
N ASN A 337 -5.18 -21.99 -23.07
CA ASN A 337 -6.33 -22.35 -22.28
C ASN A 337 -5.92 -23.26 -21.08
N ASN A 338 -6.61 -23.12 -19.95
CA ASN A 338 -6.29 -23.78 -18.68
C ASN A 338 -4.97 -23.32 -17.99
N TYR A 339 -4.43 -22.17 -18.37
CA TYR A 339 -3.33 -21.54 -17.61
C TYR A 339 -3.77 -21.24 -16.19
N ARG A 340 -2.90 -21.50 -15.19
CA ARG A 340 -3.24 -21.46 -13.77
C ARG A 340 -2.27 -20.58 -12.96
N PRO A 341 -2.35 -19.25 -13.10
CA PRO A 341 -1.58 -18.30 -12.31
C PRO A 341 -2.22 -18.01 -10.95
N GLN A 342 -1.57 -17.11 -10.18
CA GLN A 342 -2.14 -16.50 -8.99
C GLN A 342 -2.80 -15.17 -9.33
N PHE A 343 -4.00 -14.96 -8.80
CA PHE A 343 -4.77 -13.72 -8.89
C PHE A 343 -4.71 -12.99 -7.56
N TYR A 344 -4.31 -11.74 -7.58
CA TYR A 344 -4.20 -10.89 -6.39
C TYR A 344 -5.37 -9.91 -6.35
N PHE A 345 -6.21 -10.06 -5.33
CA PHE A 345 -7.34 -9.18 -5.04
C PHE A 345 -7.17 -8.54 -3.68
N ARG A 346 -7.24 -7.22 -3.56
CA ARG A 346 -7.12 -6.51 -2.26
C ARG A 346 -5.95 -7.03 -1.43
N THR A 347 -6.23 -7.78 -0.37
CA THR A 347 -5.24 -8.28 0.61
C THR A 347 -4.90 -9.76 0.46
N THR A 348 -5.44 -10.45 -0.57
CA THR A 348 -5.24 -11.89 -0.78
C THR A 348 -4.81 -12.25 -2.18
N ASP A 349 -4.28 -13.45 -2.31
CA ASP A 349 -4.00 -14.11 -3.58
C ASP A 349 -4.67 -15.48 -3.63
N VAL A 350 -5.13 -15.87 -4.80
CA VAL A 350 -5.78 -17.13 -5.04
C VAL A 350 -5.38 -17.68 -6.41
N THR A 351 -5.19 -18.99 -6.50
CA THR A 351 -4.98 -19.65 -7.79
C THR A 351 -6.29 -19.70 -8.57
N GLY A 352 -6.24 -19.33 -9.84
CA GLY A 352 -7.37 -19.42 -10.75
C GLY A 352 -6.98 -20.08 -12.06
N THR A 353 -7.95 -20.70 -12.72
CA THR A 353 -7.81 -21.28 -14.06
C THR A 353 -8.43 -20.34 -15.08
N ILE A 354 -7.67 -19.98 -16.10
CA ILE A 354 -8.12 -19.12 -17.20
C ILE A 354 -8.77 -19.99 -18.29
N LYS A 355 -9.92 -19.56 -18.76
CA LYS A 355 -10.58 -20.05 -19.97
C LYS A 355 -10.59 -18.92 -21.00
N LEU A 356 -9.98 -19.17 -22.14
CA LEU A 356 -9.94 -18.23 -23.24
C LEU A 356 -11.27 -18.21 -24.00
N PRO A 357 -11.62 -17.09 -24.63
CA PRO A 357 -12.81 -16.98 -25.49
C PRO A 357 -12.78 -18.00 -26.64
N GLU A 358 -13.94 -18.36 -27.13
CA GLU A 358 -14.07 -19.24 -28.29
C GLU A 358 -13.32 -18.67 -29.51
N GLY A 359 -12.48 -19.49 -30.14
CA GLY A 359 -11.64 -19.07 -31.26
C GLY A 359 -10.29 -18.47 -30.89
N VAL A 360 -10.00 -18.26 -29.61
CA VAL A 360 -8.69 -17.81 -29.13
C VAL A 360 -7.89 -19.01 -28.62
N GLU A 361 -6.86 -19.41 -29.37
CA GLU A 361 -6.03 -20.56 -28.99
C GLU A 361 -4.95 -20.19 -27.96
N MET A 362 -4.39 -18.97 -28.04
CA MET A 362 -3.34 -18.48 -27.15
C MET A 362 -3.44 -16.96 -26.97
N VAL A 363 -2.78 -16.47 -25.92
CA VAL A 363 -2.64 -15.04 -25.61
C VAL A 363 -1.15 -14.71 -25.51
N MET A 364 -0.75 -13.67 -26.25
CA MET A 364 0.63 -13.18 -26.31
C MET A 364 0.91 -12.08 -25.26
N PRO A 365 2.15 -11.90 -24.83
CA PRO A 365 2.55 -10.68 -24.11
C PRO A 365 2.22 -9.42 -24.95
N GLY A 366 1.55 -8.47 -24.31
CA GLY A 366 1.06 -7.23 -24.94
C GLY A 366 -0.41 -7.30 -25.38
N ASP A 367 -1.04 -8.46 -25.34
CA ASP A 367 -2.45 -8.58 -25.68
C ASP A 367 -3.36 -8.04 -24.58
N ASN A 368 -4.51 -7.52 -24.99
CA ASN A 368 -5.61 -7.14 -24.13
C ASN A 368 -6.82 -8.00 -24.47
N VAL A 369 -7.23 -8.88 -23.55
CA VAL A 369 -8.22 -9.91 -23.82
C VAL A 369 -9.23 -10.05 -22.68
N GLU A 370 -10.50 -10.23 -23.01
CA GLU A 370 -11.49 -10.66 -22.03
C GLU A 370 -11.41 -12.18 -21.86
N MET A 371 -11.37 -12.65 -20.63
CA MET A 371 -11.26 -14.07 -20.32
C MET A 371 -12.15 -14.48 -19.15
N ASP A 372 -12.57 -15.74 -19.13
CA ASP A 372 -13.26 -16.33 -17.98
C ASP A 372 -12.22 -16.87 -17.00
N VAL A 373 -12.42 -16.58 -15.72
CA VAL A 373 -11.55 -17.04 -14.64
C VAL A 373 -12.33 -17.83 -13.63
N GLN A 374 -11.83 -19.03 -13.31
CA GLN A 374 -12.36 -19.89 -12.26
C GLN A 374 -11.35 -20.00 -11.12
N LEU A 375 -11.67 -19.41 -9.97
CA LEU A 375 -10.86 -19.46 -8.77
C LEU A 375 -11.04 -20.77 -8.01
N ILE A 376 -10.00 -21.20 -7.30
CA ILE A 376 -10.07 -22.41 -6.45
C ILE A 376 -10.74 -22.15 -5.09
N THR A 377 -10.92 -20.88 -4.71
CA THR A 377 -11.48 -20.45 -3.42
C THR A 377 -12.42 -19.28 -3.66
N HIS A 378 -13.45 -19.16 -2.86
CA HIS A 378 -14.37 -18.02 -2.88
C HIS A 378 -13.67 -16.75 -2.44
N ILE A 379 -13.84 -15.67 -3.18
CA ILE A 379 -13.26 -14.36 -2.87
C ILE A 379 -14.39 -13.32 -2.92
N ALA A 380 -14.30 -12.32 -2.04
CA ALA A 380 -15.18 -11.16 -2.05
C ALA A 380 -14.80 -10.26 -3.24
N ILE A 381 -15.38 -10.52 -4.41
CA ILE A 381 -15.14 -9.76 -5.64
C ILE A 381 -16.41 -9.10 -6.14
N GLU A 382 -16.24 -8.00 -6.86
CA GLU A 382 -17.33 -7.20 -7.43
C GLU A 382 -16.93 -6.74 -8.83
N GLU A 383 -17.90 -6.38 -9.66
CA GLU A 383 -17.63 -5.76 -10.96
C GLU A 383 -16.87 -4.44 -10.78
N GLY A 384 -15.88 -4.20 -11.62
CA GLY A 384 -14.98 -3.06 -11.52
C GLY A 384 -13.75 -3.26 -10.60
N LEU A 385 -13.69 -4.36 -9.84
CA LEU A 385 -12.54 -4.63 -8.99
C LEU A 385 -11.31 -4.95 -9.85
N ARG A 386 -10.19 -4.27 -9.56
CA ARG A 386 -8.90 -4.52 -10.21
C ARG A 386 -8.18 -5.70 -9.56
N PHE A 387 -7.38 -6.41 -10.36
CA PHE A 387 -6.55 -7.51 -9.90
C PHE A 387 -5.23 -7.57 -10.67
N ALA A 388 -4.22 -8.15 -10.03
CA ALA A 388 -2.96 -8.49 -10.67
C ALA A 388 -2.86 -10.02 -10.88
N ILE A 389 -2.18 -10.44 -11.95
CA ILE A 389 -1.88 -11.84 -12.25
C ILE A 389 -0.38 -12.05 -12.06
N ARG A 390 -0.01 -13.05 -11.27
CA ARG A 390 1.38 -13.37 -10.98
C ARG A 390 1.72 -14.84 -11.25
N GLU A 391 2.94 -15.06 -11.71
CA GLU A 391 3.53 -16.38 -11.94
C GLU A 391 5.00 -16.36 -11.57
N GLY A 392 5.46 -17.36 -10.82
CA GLY A 392 6.90 -17.51 -10.49
C GLY A 392 7.52 -16.28 -9.83
N GLY A 393 6.76 -15.58 -8.98
CA GLY A 393 7.22 -14.36 -8.29
C GLY A 393 7.19 -13.08 -9.13
N ARG A 394 6.69 -13.12 -10.37
CA ARG A 394 6.61 -11.96 -11.29
C ARG A 394 5.16 -11.60 -11.57
N THR A 395 4.88 -10.33 -11.76
CA THR A 395 3.60 -9.87 -12.31
C THR A 395 3.62 -10.07 -13.82
N VAL A 396 2.63 -10.81 -14.31
CA VAL A 396 2.52 -11.19 -15.73
C VAL A 396 1.31 -10.56 -16.41
N GLY A 397 0.43 -9.95 -15.65
CA GLY A 397 -0.73 -9.26 -16.20
C GLY A 397 -1.49 -8.51 -15.13
N SER A 398 -2.41 -7.67 -15.57
CA SER A 398 -3.36 -6.97 -14.73
C SER A 398 -4.72 -6.91 -15.41
N GLY A 399 -5.77 -6.82 -14.64
CA GLY A 399 -7.11 -6.77 -15.19
C GLY A 399 -8.12 -6.12 -14.26
N VAL A 400 -9.33 -6.03 -14.78
CA VAL A 400 -10.52 -5.58 -14.08
C VAL A 400 -11.64 -6.61 -14.25
N VAL A 401 -12.37 -6.87 -13.18
CA VAL A 401 -13.56 -7.73 -13.22
C VAL A 401 -14.65 -7.03 -14.01
N THR A 402 -15.07 -7.62 -15.12
CA THR A 402 -16.12 -7.05 -16.00
C THR A 402 -17.50 -7.61 -15.69
N LYS A 403 -17.56 -8.86 -15.21
CA LYS A 403 -18.81 -9.53 -14.89
C LYS A 403 -18.60 -10.67 -13.88
N ILE A 404 -19.46 -10.77 -12.90
CA ILE A 404 -19.56 -11.94 -12.02
C ILE A 404 -20.38 -13.03 -12.69
N ILE A 405 -19.88 -14.29 -12.63
CA ILE A 405 -20.56 -15.47 -13.20
C ILE A 405 -21.18 -16.34 -12.09
N LYS A 406 -20.37 -16.63 -11.03
CA LYS A 406 -20.80 -17.50 -9.93
C LYS A 406 -20.12 -17.13 -8.62
#